data_75346a161906c9dec2f1930c458567cc
#
_entry.id   75346a161906c9dec2f1930c458567cc
#
_cell.length_a   1.000
_cell.length_b   1.000
_cell.length_c   1.000
_cell.angle_alpha   90.00
_cell.angle_beta   90.00
_cell.angle_gamma   90.00
#
_symmetry.space_group_name_H-M   'P 1'
#
loop_
_entity.id
_entity.type
_entity.pdbx_description
1 polymer ?
#
loop_
_entity_poly.entity_id
_entity_poly.type
_entity_poly.pdbx_seq_one_letter_code
_entity_poly.pdbx_strand_id
1 'polypeptide(L)'
;MIRKMLLGAAALLAAACAPASARELVELSVVDHDSGHMLDPYPHRGDRWIAGEPGHRYGVRLTNTTGERVLVVLSVDGVNAVSGQSADPSQAGYVLGPYESAEISGWRKSLDEVARFYFTDLGDSYAARTGRPRDVGVIGIAVFEEARPRYRPLPAPAPPVAREGTPGRAESKAAAPAAQAEAATADGATRQRIGTGHGEREWSPIGQTRFVRATRGPVQVSELRYDEARRLVALGILPRPHPRWRDRRDDAPRAFPNAFVPDPPRRY
;
A
#
# COMPACT_ATOMS: atom_id res chain seq x y z
N MET A 1 4.05 69.31 28.09
CA MET A 1 4.09 67.97 28.70
C MET A 1 3.51 67.00 27.71
N ILE A 2 4.35 66.34 26.93
CA ILE A 2 3.92 65.44 25.87
C ILE A 2 4.37 64.05 26.30
N ARG A 3 3.41 63.20 26.68
CA ARG A 3 3.64 61.77 26.97
C ARG A 3 3.69 61.01 25.65
N LYS A 4 4.88 60.49 25.28
CA LYS A 4 5.07 59.58 24.16
C LYS A 4 4.64 58.18 24.59
N MET A 5 3.56 57.67 24.00
CA MET A 5 3.16 56.27 24.06
C MET A 5 3.99 55.46 23.06
N LEU A 6 4.85 54.58 23.54
CA LEU A 6 5.51 53.54 22.75
C LEU A 6 4.58 52.35 22.67
N LEU A 7 3.99 52.10 21.48
CA LEU A 7 3.32 50.88 21.16
C LEU A 7 4.37 49.87 20.65
N GLY A 8 4.68 48.87 21.46
CA GLY A 8 5.49 47.71 21.05
C GLY A 8 4.64 46.75 20.25
N ALA A 9 4.93 46.61 18.95
CA ALA A 9 4.37 45.56 18.12
C ALA A 9 5.11 44.24 18.38
N ALA A 10 4.50 43.35 19.15
CA ALA A 10 4.95 41.97 19.28
C ALA A 10 4.48 41.17 18.05
N ALA A 11 5.35 40.97 17.09
CA ALA A 11 5.10 40.07 15.97
C ALA A 11 5.20 38.61 16.47
N LEU A 12 4.06 37.93 16.67
CA LEU A 12 4.00 36.50 16.86
C LEU A 12 4.38 35.82 15.53
N LEU A 13 5.59 35.29 15.42
CA LEU A 13 5.95 34.26 14.41
C LEU A 13 5.22 32.96 14.80
N ALA A 14 4.06 32.71 14.22
CA ALA A 14 3.46 31.40 14.18
C ALA A 14 4.28 30.53 13.21
N ALA A 15 5.26 29.79 13.74
CA ALA A 15 5.91 28.73 12.99
C ALA A 15 4.85 27.68 12.64
N ALA A 16 4.38 27.69 11.40
CA ALA A 16 3.55 26.62 10.86
C ALA A 16 4.41 25.35 10.83
N CYS A 17 4.29 24.49 11.86
CA CYS A 17 4.73 23.11 11.80
C CYS A 17 3.89 22.42 10.72
N ALA A 18 4.33 22.45 9.47
CA ALA A 18 3.85 21.50 8.47
C ALA A 18 4.17 20.11 9.02
N PRO A 19 3.18 19.19 9.11
CA PRO A 19 3.48 17.82 9.48
C PRO A 19 4.47 17.31 8.43
N ALA A 20 5.68 16.98 8.85
CA ALA A 20 6.62 16.25 8.00
C ALA A 20 5.92 14.94 7.66
N SER A 21 5.46 14.80 6.42
CA SER A 21 4.95 13.52 5.93
C SER A 21 6.06 12.51 6.14
N ALA A 22 5.87 11.61 7.11
CA ALA A 22 6.82 10.54 7.33
C ALA A 22 6.99 9.82 5.99
N ARG A 23 8.23 9.75 5.49
CA ARG A 23 8.52 9.10 4.22
C ARG A 23 8.03 7.66 4.29
N GLU A 24 7.18 7.25 3.37
CA GLU A 24 6.71 5.86 3.28
C GLU A 24 7.93 4.95 3.03
N LEU A 25 8.10 3.91 3.87
CA LEU A 25 9.17 2.93 3.69
C LEU A 25 8.91 2.03 2.49
N VAL A 26 7.63 1.77 2.20
CA VAL A 26 7.21 1.00 1.04
C VAL A 26 6.11 1.77 0.33
N GLU A 27 6.33 2.03 -0.95
CA GLU A 27 5.35 2.60 -1.85
C GLU A 27 4.42 1.49 -2.36
N LEU A 28 3.09 1.76 -2.28
CA LEU A 28 2.03 0.88 -2.75
C LEU A 28 1.40 1.48 -4.01
N SER A 29 1.46 0.73 -5.11
CA SER A 29 0.82 1.10 -6.38
C SER A 29 0.15 -0.12 -7.03
N VAL A 30 -0.74 0.11 -7.99
CA VAL A 30 -1.47 -0.93 -8.72
C VAL A 30 -1.24 -0.74 -10.21
N VAL A 31 -0.94 -1.84 -10.90
CA VAL A 31 -0.72 -1.89 -12.34
C VAL A 31 -1.86 -2.69 -12.96
N ASP A 32 -2.56 -2.10 -13.89
CA ASP A 32 -3.54 -2.78 -14.72
C ASP A 32 -2.80 -3.54 -15.84
N HIS A 33 -2.91 -4.86 -15.85
CA HIS A 33 -2.19 -5.73 -16.79
C HIS A 33 -2.79 -5.73 -18.20
N ASP A 34 -4.07 -5.41 -18.33
CA ASP A 34 -4.74 -5.41 -19.63
C ASP A 34 -4.52 -4.10 -20.39
N SER A 35 -4.37 -2.98 -19.68
CA SER A 35 -3.98 -1.70 -20.27
C SER A 35 -2.47 -1.44 -20.23
N GLY A 36 -1.73 -2.12 -19.37
CA GLY A 36 -0.31 -1.90 -19.11
C GLY A 36 0.02 -0.63 -18.32
N HIS A 37 -0.99 0.07 -17.78
CA HIS A 37 -0.80 1.34 -17.09
C HIS A 37 -0.81 1.16 -15.57
N MET A 38 -0.05 2.01 -14.88
CA MET A 38 -0.19 2.20 -13.44
C MET A 38 -1.46 3.01 -13.18
N LEU A 39 -2.28 2.57 -12.21
CA LEU A 39 -3.50 3.26 -11.84
C LEU A 39 -3.18 4.46 -10.94
N ASP A 40 -3.58 5.65 -11.38
CA ASP A 40 -3.34 6.89 -10.64
C ASP A 40 -4.19 6.94 -9.36
N PRO A 41 -3.60 7.24 -8.18
CA PRO A 41 -4.35 7.43 -6.96
C PRO A 41 -4.95 8.83 -6.86
N TYR A 42 -6.24 8.90 -6.52
CA TYR A 42 -6.99 10.13 -6.30
C TYR A 42 -7.23 10.33 -4.81
N PRO A 43 -6.68 11.39 -4.19
CA PRO A 43 -6.89 11.68 -2.78
C PRO A 43 -8.32 12.20 -2.56
N HIS A 44 -9.03 11.62 -1.60
CA HIS A 44 -10.36 12.09 -1.22
C HIS A 44 -10.64 11.80 0.26
N ARG A 45 -10.89 12.85 1.06
CA ARG A 45 -11.21 12.77 2.50
C ARG A 45 -10.22 11.95 3.35
N GLY A 46 -8.95 12.01 3.01
CA GLY A 46 -7.89 11.27 3.71
C GLY A 46 -7.60 9.88 3.17
N ASP A 47 -8.48 9.33 2.33
CA ASP A 47 -8.25 8.08 1.60
C ASP A 47 -7.60 8.33 0.23
N ARG A 48 -6.92 7.31 -0.30
CA ARG A 48 -6.41 7.25 -1.68
C ARG A 48 -7.27 6.27 -2.47
N TRP A 49 -7.78 6.70 -3.62
CA TRP A 49 -8.68 5.91 -4.46
C TRP A 49 -8.08 5.68 -5.83
N ILE A 50 -8.27 4.48 -6.36
CA ILE A 50 -7.92 4.14 -7.74
C ILE A 50 -9.18 3.66 -8.48
N ALA A 51 -9.22 3.88 -9.80
CA ALA A 51 -10.29 3.41 -10.64
C ALA A 51 -9.95 2.03 -11.20
N GLY A 52 -10.69 1.00 -10.79
CA GLY A 52 -10.60 -0.34 -11.36
C GLY A 52 -11.61 -0.51 -12.50
N GLU A 53 -11.26 -1.32 -13.51
CA GLU A 53 -12.15 -1.68 -14.59
C GLU A 53 -12.55 -3.16 -14.47
N PRO A 54 -13.86 -3.47 -14.27
CA PRO A 54 -14.32 -4.85 -14.15
C PRO A 54 -13.86 -5.72 -15.32
N GLY A 55 -13.33 -6.89 -15.02
CA GLY A 55 -12.74 -7.82 -15.98
C GLY A 55 -11.24 -7.66 -16.16
N HIS A 56 -10.66 -6.49 -15.87
CA HIS A 56 -9.22 -6.27 -16.00
C HIS A 56 -8.42 -6.97 -14.90
N ARG A 57 -7.34 -7.62 -15.30
CA ARG A 57 -6.34 -8.21 -14.40
C ARG A 57 -5.41 -7.12 -13.89
N TYR A 58 -4.93 -7.28 -12.68
CA TYR A 58 -4.02 -6.29 -12.10
C TYR A 58 -2.95 -6.94 -11.21
N GLY A 59 -1.88 -6.18 -10.99
CA GLY A 59 -0.83 -6.49 -10.03
C GLY A 59 -0.68 -5.40 -8.99
N VAL A 60 -0.32 -5.81 -7.77
CA VAL A 60 0.05 -4.88 -6.70
C VAL A 60 1.57 -4.76 -6.70
N ARG A 61 2.06 -3.57 -6.99
CA ARG A 61 3.49 -3.27 -6.98
C ARG A 61 3.88 -2.64 -5.65
N LEU A 62 4.86 -3.25 -5.00
CA LEU A 62 5.45 -2.83 -3.74
C LEU A 62 6.89 -2.39 -4.01
N THR A 63 7.24 -1.16 -3.67
CA THR A 63 8.60 -0.64 -3.84
C THR A 63 9.18 -0.25 -2.48
N ASN A 64 10.22 -0.94 -2.05
CA ASN A 64 10.98 -0.57 -0.86
C ASN A 64 11.81 0.69 -1.15
N THR A 65 11.51 1.80 -0.48
CA THR A 65 12.21 3.08 -0.65
C THR A 65 13.42 3.25 0.26
N THR A 66 13.76 2.20 1.03
CA THR A 66 14.82 2.23 2.05
C THR A 66 16.02 1.39 1.66
N GLY A 67 17.15 1.65 2.30
CA GLY A 67 18.38 0.85 2.17
C GLY A 67 18.41 -0.41 3.03
N GLU A 68 17.32 -0.79 3.68
CA GLU A 68 17.22 -1.95 4.57
C GLU A 68 16.18 -2.94 4.07
N ARG A 69 16.24 -4.19 4.53
CA ARG A 69 15.18 -5.18 4.22
C ARG A 69 13.91 -4.84 4.99
N VAL A 70 12.78 -5.00 4.33
CA VAL A 70 11.46 -4.83 4.95
C VAL A 70 10.58 -6.05 4.69
N LEU A 71 9.67 -6.33 5.64
CA LEU A 71 8.61 -7.32 5.46
C LEU A 71 7.30 -6.57 5.21
N VAL A 72 6.60 -6.95 4.16
CA VAL A 72 5.30 -6.39 3.76
C VAL A 72 4.23 -7.45 3.84
N VAL A 73 3.27 -7.28 4.74
CA VAL A 73 2.05 -8.10 4.78
C VAL A 73 1.03 -7.43 3.88
N LEU A 74 0.72 -8.06 2.74
CA LEU A 74 -0.23 -7.55 1.75
C LEU A 74 -1.61 -8.14 2.00
N SER A 75 -2.61 -7.27 2.07
CA SER A 75 -4.03 -7.58 2.12
C SER A 75 -4.75 -7.10 0.87
N VAL A 76 -5.56 -7.94 0.26
CA VAL A 76 -6.46 -7.58 -0.83
C VAL A 76 -7.87 -8.01 -0.43
N ASP A 77 -8.78 -7.06 -0.32
CA ASP A 77 -10.15 -7.29 0.17
C ASP A 77 -10.22 -8.00 1.54
N GLY A 78 -9.34 -7.59 2.46
CA GLY A 78 -9.25 -8.22 3.78
C GLY A 78 -8.66 -9.63 3.79
N VAL A 79 -8.07 -10.08 2.68
CA VAL A 79 -7.46 -11.40 2.52
C VAL A 79 -5.96 -11.27 2.36
N ASN A 80 -5.18 -11.94 3.21
CA ASN A 80 -3.72 -11.98 3.09
C ASN A 80 -3.30 -12.67 1.79
N ALA A 81 -2.45 -12.00 1.01
CA ALA A 81 -2.03 -12.47 -0.32
C ALA A 81 -1.15 -13.73 -0.28
N VAL A 82 -0.52 -14.04 0.86
CA VAL A 82 0.32 -15.24 1.04
C VAL A 82 -0.47 -16.41 1.58
N SER A 83 -1.26 -16.21 2.66
CA SER A 83 -1.95 -17.30 3.35
C SER A 83 -3.38 -17.57 2.85
N GLY A 84 -4.03 -16.60 2.18
CA GLY A 84 -5.45 -16.67 1.80
C GLY A 84 -6.43 -16.56 2.98
N GLN A 85 -5.93 -16.35 4.19
CA GLN A 85 -6.74 -16.16 5.39
C GLN A 85 -7.19 -14.69 5.54
N SER A 86 -8.10 -14.41 6.46
CA SER A 86 -8.38 -13.02 6.85
C SER A 86 -7.08 -12.34 7.26
N ALA A 87 -6.82 -11.16 6.70
CA ALA A 87 -5.55 -10.50 6.87
C ALA A 87 -5.33 -10.01 8.30
N ASP A 88 -4.14 -10.28 8.83
CA ASP A 88 -3.66 -9.79 10.11
C ASP A 88 -2.18 -9.40 9.96
N PRO A 89 -1.75 -8.23 10.48
CA PRO A 89 -0.37 -7.77 10.37
C PRO A 89 0.68 -8.75 10.92
N SER A 90 0.31 -9.66 11.84
CA SER A 90 1.22 -10.65 12.41
C SER A 90 1.56 -11.81 11.48
N GLN A 91 0.80 -11.98 10.40
CA GLN A 91 0.94 -13.09 9.45
C GLN A 91 2.21 -12.98 8.57
N ALA A 92 2.43 -14.02 7.75
CA ALA A 92 3.48 -14.04 6.75
C ALA A 92 3.23 -12.98 5.65
N GLY A 93 4.31 -12.47 5.07
CA GLY A 93 4.30 -11.47 4.01
C GLY A 93 5.48 -11.64 3.06
N TYR A 94 5.66 -10.68 2.17
CA TYR A 94 6.77 -10.59 1.23
C TYR A 94 7.94 -9.84 1.86
N VAL A 95 9.15 -10.33 1.67
CA VAL A 95 10.37 -9.63 2.10
C VAL A 95 10.98 -8.96 0.89
N LEU A 96 11.15 -7.64 0.97
CA LEU A 96 11.81 -6.85 -0.06
C LEU A 96 13.21 -6.47 0.42
N GLY A 97 14.20 -6.66 -0.45
CA GLY A 97 15.56 -6.15 -0.26
C GLY A 97 15.63 -4.62 -0.34
N PRO A 98 16.79 -4.03 -0.07
CA PRO A 98 17.00 -2.60 -0.21
C PRO A 98 16.66 -2.12 -1.63
N TYR A 99 15.80 -1.11 -1.74
CA TYR A 99 15.35 -0.50 -3.01
C TYR A 99 14.74 -1.47 -4.03
N GLU A 100 14.33 -2.64 -3.57
CA GLU A 100 13.68 -3.66 -4.41
C GLU A 100 12.24 -3.28 -4.69
N SER A 101 11.79 -3.57 -5.92
CA SER A 101 10.40 -3.55 -6.32
C SER A 101 9.93 -4.94 -6.68
N ALA A 102 8.79 -5.35 -6.16
CA ALA A 102 8.14 -6.61 -6.49
C ALA A 102 6.70 -6.37 -6.90
N GLU A 103 6.20 -7.14 -7.86
CA GLU A 103 4.81 -7.11 -8.28
C GLU A 103 4.13 -8.42 -7.93
N ILE A 104 3.03 -8.32 -7.20
CA ILE A 104 2.21 -9.43 -6.74
C ILE A 104 0.94 -9.47 -7.57
N SER A 105 0.81 -10.47 -8.42
CA SER A 105 -0.30 -10.61 -9.39
C SER A 105 -1.48 -11.44 -8.87
N GLY A 106 -1.41 -12.01 -7.65
CA GLY A 106 -2.47 -12.87 -7.15
C GLY A 106 -2.25 -13.39 -5.73
N TRP A 107 -3.26 -14.11 -5.21
CA TRP A 107 -3.11 -14.88 -3.97
C TRP A 107 -2.25 -16.12 -4.18
N ARG A 108 -1.30 -16.37 -3.29
CA ARG A 108 -0.46 -17.57 -3.33
C ARG A 108 -1.29 -18.84 -3.22
N LYS A 109 -1.00 -19.78 -4.14
CA LYS A 109 -1.51 -21.15 -4.13
C LYS A 109 -0.42 -22.14 -3.74
N SER A 110 0.83 -21.81 -4.08
CA SER A 110 2.05 -22.53 -3.74
C SER A 110 3.25 -21.58 -3.78
N LEU A 111 4.47 -22.09 -3.66
CA LEU A 111 5.69 -21.30 -3.90
C LEU A 111 5.84 -20.90 -5.36
N ASP A 112 5.18 -21.60 -6.28
CA ASP A 112 5.37 -21.44 -7.71
C ASP A 112 4.16 -20.81 -8.41
N GLU A 113 2.98 -20.80 -7.76
CA GLU A 113 1.72 -20.39 -8.40
C GLU A 113 0.93 -19.38 -7.59
N VAL A 114 0.26 -18.49 -8.30
CA VAL A 114 -0.76 -17.56 -7.76
C VAL A 114 -2.11 -17.76 -8.45
N ALA A 115 -3.19 -17.41 -7.77
CA ALA A 115 -4.49 -17.15 -8.41
C ALA A 115 -4.58 -15.65 -8.72
N ARG A 116 -4.63 -15.30 -10.00
CA ARG A 116 -4.57 -13.91 -10.49
C ARG A 116 -5.62 -13.01 -9.86
N PHE A 117 -5.26 -11.78 -9.60
CA PHE A 117 -6.19 -10.71 -9.27
C PHE A 117 -6.85 -10.19 -10.55
N TYR A 118 -8.17 -9.95 -10.49
CA TYR A 118 -8.88 -9.18 -11.48
C TYR A 118 -10.03 -8.42 -10.80
N PHE A 119 -10.39 -7.26 -11.33
CA PHE A 119 -11.53 -6.51 -10.84
C PHE A 119 -12.83 -7.19 -11.27
N THR A 120 -13.79 -7.32 -10.35
CA THR A 120 -15.08 -7.95 -10.61
C THR A 120 -16.17 -7.31 -9.78
N ASP A 121 -17.43 -7.63 -10.07
CA ASP A 121 -18.54 -7.20 -9.25
C ASP A 121 -18.43 -7.68 -7.80
N LEU A 122 -18.95 -6.91 -6.86
CA LEU A 122 -18.87 -7.22 -5.43
C LEU A 122 -19.29 -8.65 -5.11
N GLY A 123 -20.41 -9.11 -5.69
CA GLY A 123 -20.96 -10.45 -5.44
C GLY A 123 -20.04 -11.58 -5.89
N ASP A 124 -19.26 -11.36 -6.94
CA ASP A 124 -18.34 -12.34 -7.53
C ASP A 124 -16.93 -12.25 -6.96
N SER A 125 -16.66 -11.27 -6.09
CA SER A 125 -15.36 -11.14 -5.43
C SER A 125 -15.06 -12.34 -4.53
N TYR A 126 -13.78 -12.72 -4.47
CA TYR A 126 -13.33 -13.82 -3.62
C TYR A 126 -13.69 -13.62 -2.14
N ALA A 127 -13.51 -12.40 -1.65
CA ALA A 127 -13.84 -12.08 -0.26
C ALA A 127 -15.34 -12.19 0.03
N ALA A 128 -16.22 -11.71 -0.86
CA ALA A 128 -17.67 -11.84 -0.69
C ALA A 128 -18.11 -13.31 -0.72
N ARG A 129 -17.61 -14.09 -1.68
CA ARG A 129 -17.90 -15.53 -1.82
C ARG A 129 -17.38 -16.37 -0.66
N THR A 130 -16.37 -15.87 0.07
CA THR A 130 -15.81 -16.53 1.25
C THR A 130 -16.28 -15.92 2.58
N GLY A 131 -17.42 -15.18 2.56
CA GLY A 131 -18.10 -14.69 3.75
C GLY A 131 -17.55 -13.39 4.33
N ARG A 132 -16.72 -12.64 3.59
CA ARG A 132 -16.07 -11.38 4.00
C ARG A 132 -16.47 -10.17 3.14
N PRO A 133 -17.76 -9.91 2.86
CA PRO A 133 -18.18 -8.84 1.93
C PRO A 133 -17.94 -7.42 2.44
N ARG A 134 -17.58 -7.24 3.73
CA ARG A 134 -17.36 -5.91 4.32
C ARG A 134 -16.00 -5.34 4.01
N ASP A 135 -15.02 -6.20 3.70
CA ASP A 135 -13.61 -5.83 3.51
C ASP A 135 -13.24 -5.65 2.03
N VAL A 136 -14.23 -5.71 1.14
CA VAL A 136 -14.05 -5.62 -0.32
C VAL A 136 -13.79 -4.17 -0.74
N GLY A 137 -12.92 -3.99 -1.75
CA GLY A 137 -12.60 -2.70 -2.35
C GLY A 137 -11.44 -1.97 -1.66
N VAL A 138 -10.59 -2.70 -0.93
CA VAL A 138 -9.40 -2.14 -0.26
C VAL A 138 -8.18 -3.04 -0.48
N ILE A 139 -7.07 -2.43 -0.86
CA ILE A 139 -5.75 -3.05 -0.90
C ILE A 139 -4.93 -2.39 0.19
N GLY A 140 -4.40 -3.16 1.13
CA GLY A 140 -3.65 -2.66 2.28
C GLY A 140 -2.30 -3.33 2.45
N ILE A 141 -1.34 -2.59 3.00
CA ILE A 141 -0.04 -3.12 3.41
C ILE A 141 0.25 -2.77 4.86
N ALA A 142 0.87 -3.72 5.57
CA ALA A 142 1.50 -3.49 6.87
C ALA A 142 3.00 -3.81 6.75
N VAL A 143 3.85 -2.83 7.04
CA VAL A 143 5.30 -2.89 6.82
C VAL A 143 6.04 -3.01 8.14
N PHE A 144 7.06 -3.87 8.16
CA PHE A 144 7.92 -4.09 9.31
C PHE A 144 9.39 -3.98 8.90
N GLU A 145 10.18 -3.34 9.75
CA GLU A 145 11.62 -3.34 9.65
C GLU A 145 12.23 -4.63 10.20
N GLU A 146 13.40 -5.02 9.70
CA GLU A 146 14.15 -6.16 10.20
C GLU A 146 14.91 -5.81 11.47
N ALA A 147 14.85 -6.70 12.45
CA ALA A 147 15.64 -6.55 13.68
C ALA A 147 17.14 -6.61 13.36
N ARG A 148 17.85 -5.55 13.69
CA ARG A 148 19.31 -5.54 13.56
C ARG A 148 19.94 -6.48 14.59
N PRO A 149 20.96 -7.27 14.21
CA PRO A 149 21.71 -8.05 15.17
C PRO A 149 22.26 -7.13 16.25
N ARG A 150 21.88 -7.35 17.50
CA ARG A 150 22.52 -6.63 18.60
C ARG A 150 23.95 -7.14 18.71
N TYR A 151 24.91 -6.29 18.41
CA TYR A 151 26.29 -6.57 18.78
C TYR A 151 26.35 -6.71 20.31
N ARG A 152 26.49 -7.94 20.78
CA ARG A 152 26.75 -8.21 22.19
C ARG A 152 28.29 -8.26 22.30
N PRO A 153 28.95 -7.27 22.92
CA PRO A 153 30.35 -7.38 23.16
C PRO A 153 30.64 -8.70 23.90
N LEU A 154 31.62 -9.45 23.43
CA LEU A 154 32.06 -10.60 24.17
C LEU A 154 32.40 -10.13 25.59
N PRO A 155 31.95 -10.81 26.65
CA PRO A 155 32.34 -10.47 28.01
C PRO A 155 33.86 -10.45 28.06
N ALA A 156 34.41 -9.35 28.59
CA ALA A 156 35.85 -9.33 28.88
C ALA A 156 36.20 -10.56 29.75
N PRO A 157 37.34 -11.22 29.53
CA PRO A 157 37.75 -12.33 30.37
C PRO A 157 37.64 -11.91 31.84
N ALA A 158 36.79 -12.60 32.60
CA ALA A 158 36.68 -12.32 34.02
C ALA A 158 37.99 -12.62 34.71
N PRO A 159 38.46 -11.74 35.62
CA PRO A 159 39.62 -12.08 36.45
C PRO A 159 39.30 -13.34 37.26
N PRO A 160 40.30 -14.17 37.54
CA PRO A 160 40.09 -15.41 38.27
C PRO A 160 39.60 -15.10 39.71
N VAL A 161 38.36 -15.47 40.01
CA VAL A 161 37.82 -15.40 41.38
C VAL A 161 37.75 -16.79 41.98
N ALA A 162 38.16 -16.91 43.23
CA ALA A 162 38.06 -18.11 44.03
C ALA A 162 36.60 -18.45 44.28
N ARG A 163 36.26 -19.75 44.26
CA ARG A 163 34.94 -20.29 44.48
C ARG A 163 34.53 -20.18 45.96
N GLU A 164 33.35 -19.63 46.20
CA GLU A 164 32.54 -20.04 47.35
C GLU A 164 31.02 -19.89 47.04
N GLY A 165 30.29 -20.98 47.25
CA GLY A 165 28.87 -20.96 47.71
C GLY A 165 27.73 -20.81 46.69
N THR A 166 27.11 -21.93 46.29
CA THR A 166 25.69 -22.09 45.81
C THR A 166 24.72 -21.76 46.95
N PRO A 167 23.38 -21.58 46.74
CA PRO A 167 22.45 -21.71 45.61
C PRO A 167 21.33 -20.66 45.59
N GLY A 168 20.48 -20.69 44.53
CA GLY A 168 19.22 -19.94 44.57
C GLY A 168 18.45 -19.96 43.25
N ARG A 169 17.68 -21.00 43.04
CA ARG A 169 16.68 -21.11 41.94
C ARG A 169 15.44 -20.30 42.31
N ALA A 170 15.03 -19.40 41.42
CA ALA A 170 13.69 -18.81 41.47
C ALA A 170 13.07 -18.80 40.07
N GLU A 171 12.05 -19.62 39.89
CA GLU A 171 11.16 -19.61 38.73
C GLU A 171 10.14 -18.48 38.94
N SER A 172 9.92 -17.68 37.87
CA SER A 172 8.76 -16.77 37.81
C SER A 172 8.04 -16.98 36.48
N LYS A 173 6.90 -17.65 36.56
CA LYS A 173 5.88 -17.62 35.54
C LYS A 173 5.18 -16.26 35.57
N ALA A 174 5.13 -15.57 34.43
CA ALA A 174 4.20 -14.47 34.24
C ALA A 174 3.33 -14.76 33.00
N ALA A 175 2.04 -14.91 33.26
CA ALA A 175 1.00 -15.03 32.25
C ALA A 175 0.73 -13.68 31.60
N ALA A 176 0.55 -13.67 30.29
CA ALA A 176 0.10 -12.51 29.54
C ALA A 176 -1.43 -12.43 29.51
N PRO A 177 -2.04 -11.26 29.70
CA PRO A 177 -3.44 -11.07 29.40
C PRO A 177 -3.66 -10.77 27.92
N ALA A 178 -4.62 -11.47 27.32
CA ALA A 178 -5.14 -11.19 25.99
C ALA A 178 -5.93 -9.88 26.02
N ALA A 179 -5.52 -8.91 25.23
CA ALA A 179 -6.31 -7.72 24.95
C ALA A 179 -7.25 -8.02 23.79
N GLN A 180 -8.54 -8.04 24.06
CA GLN A 180 -9.58 -8.02 23.04
C GLN A 180 -9.66 -6.60 22.46
N ALA A 181 -9.43 -6.49 21.17
CA ALA A 181 -9.68 -5.25 20.43
C ALA A 181 -11.17 -5.22 20.06
N GLU A 182 -11.90 -4.29 20.65
CA GLU A 182 -13.27 -3.98 20.27
C GLU A 182 -13.28 -3.33 18.87
N ALA A 183 -14.06 -3.94 17.96
CA ALA A 183 -14.30 -3.42 16.63
C ALA A 183 -15.17 -2.17 16.71
N ALA A 184 -14.62 -1.02 16.41
CA ALA A 184 -15.38 0.20 16.19
C ALA A 184 -16.27 0.02 14.96
N THR A 185 -17.56 0.04 15.16
CA THR A 185 -18.57 0.09 14.11
C THR A 185 -18.53 1.44 13.42
N ALA A 186 -17.88 1.52 12.26
CA ALA A 186 -17.98 2.66 11.35
C ALA A 186 -19.33 2.60 10.63
N ASP A 187 -20.23 3.43 11.05
CA ASP A 187 -21.54 3.64 10.44
C ASP A 187 -21.37 4.48 9.16
N GLY A 188 -21.96 4.03 8.04
CA GLY A 188 -22.19 4.89 6.88
C GLY A 188 -21.20 4.81 5.71
N ALA A 189 -20.29 3.84 5.63
CA ALA A 189 -19.49 3.64 4.42
C ALA A 189 -20.37 3.15 3.28
N THR A 190 -20.54 3.97 2.23
CA THR A 190 -21.14 3.58 0.96
C THR A 190 -20.41 2.35 0.43
N ARG A 191 -21.11 1.20 0.38
CA ARG A 191 -20.53 -0.07 -0.09
C ARG A 191 -19.95 0.11 -1.49
N GLN A 192 -18.70 -0.29 -1.68
CA GLN A 192 -18.06 -0.38 -2.98
C GLN A 192 -18.83 -1.36 -3.87
N ARG A 193 -18.77 -1.16 -5.19
CA ARG A 193 -19.49 -1.99 -6.16
C ARG A 193 -18.64 -3.10 -6.74
N ILE A 194 -17.34 -2.92 -6.76
CA ILE A 194 -16.41 -3.92 -7.29
C ILE A 194 -15.48 -4.44 -6.20
N GLY A 195 -14.98 -5.65 -6.42
CA GLY A 195 -14.02 -6.34 -5.60
C GLY A 195 -13.00 -7.08 -6.44
N THR A 196 -12.17 -7.89 -5.81
CA THR A 196 -11.13 -8.70 -6.46
C THR A 196 -11.60 -10.13 -6.61
N GLY A 197 -11.60 -10.62 -7.87
CA GLY A 197 -11.91 -12.00 -8.23
C GLY A 197 -10.69 -12.91 -8.12
N HIS A 198 -10.94 -14.20 -7.86
CA HIS A 198 -9.94 -15.25 -7.85
C HIS A 198 -9.84 -15.83 -9.27
N GLY A 199 -8.84 -15.37 -10.03
CA GLY A 199 -8.62 -15.74 -11.41
C GLY A 199 -7.91 -17.07 -11.60
N GLU A 200 -7.45 -17.30 -12.83
CA GLU A 200 -6.68 -18.47 -13.23
C GLU A 200 -5.34 -18.55 -12.49
N ARG A 201 -4.78 -19.75 -12.47
CA ARG A 201 -3.44 -19.96 -11.92
C ARG A 201 -2.39 -19.40 -12.87
N GLU A 202 -1.41 -18.74 -12.30
CA GLU A 202 -0.27 -18.20 -13.00
C GLU A 202 1.03 -18.66 -12.32
N TRP A 203 2.02 -18.98 -13.15
CA TRP A 203 3.37 -19.25 -12.69
C TRP A 203 4.02 -17.98 -12.16
N SER A 204 4.38 -17.98 -10.88
CA SER A 204 4.98 -16.85 -10.19
C SER A 204 5.86 -17.37 -9.04
N PRO A 205 7.08 -17.87 -9.33
CA PRO A 205 7.92 -18.52 -8.34
C PRO A 205 8.46 -17.52 -7.32
N ILE A 206 8.51 -17.94 -6.04
CA ILE A 206 9.15 -17.19 -4.94
C ILE A 206 10.00 -18.11 -4.09
N GLY A 207 11.06 -17.51 -3.51
CA GLY A 207 11.87 -18.14 -2.47
C GLY A 207 11.31 -17.91 -1.07
N GLN A 208 11.77 -18.70 -0.11
CA GLN A 208 11.54 -18.47 1.32
C GLN A 208 12.79 -17.87 1.96
N THR A 209 12.61 -16.91 2.84
CA THR A 209 13.71 -16.30 3.58
C THR A 209 13.30 -16.10 5.04
N ARG A 210 14.31 -16.02 5.91
CA ARG A 210 14.13 -15.70 7.32
C ARG A 210 14.03 -14.20 7.50
N PHE A 211 13.09 -13.76 8.34
CA PHE A 211 12.92 -12.37 8.72
C PHE A 211 12.53 -12.29 10.20
N VAL A 212 13.22 -11.42 10.95
CA VAL A 212 12.92 -11.16 12.35
C VAL A 212 12.44 -9.72 12.46
N ARG A 213 11.20 -9.51 12.87
CA ARG A 213 10.62 -8.17 13.01
C ARG A 213 11.29 -7.40 14.14
N ALA A 214 11.61 -6.13 13.90
CA ALA A 214 12.17 -5.25 14.92
C ALA A 214 11.14 -4.86 15.98
N THR A 215 9.86 -4.78 15.59
CA THR A 215 8.73 -4.38 16.44
C THR A 215 7.58 -5.38 16.32
N ARG A 216 6.70 -5.41 17.33
CA ARG A 216 5.48 -6.24 17.30
C ARG A 216 4.42 -5.66 16.35
N GLY A 217 4.28 -4.34 16.32
CA GLY A 217 3.37 -3.63 15.42
C GLY A 217 4.07 -3.18 14.15
N PRO A 218 3.32 -2.93 13.05
CA PRO A 218 3.88 -2.38 11.82
C PRO A 218 4.36 -0.94 12.04
N VAL A 219 5.42 -0.57 11.32
CA VAL A 219 5.95 0.82 11.33
C VAL A 219 5.27 1.70 10.27
N GLN A 220 4.62 1.07 9.30
CA GLN A 220 3.80 1.73 8.29
C GLN A 220 2.56 0.88 7.99
N VAL A 221 1.42 1.54 7.86
CA VAL A 221 0.19 0.97 7.28
C VAL A 221 -0.25 1.91 6.17
N SER A 222 -0.44 1.37 4.97
CA SER A 222 -0.92 2.15 3.82
C SER A 222 -2.07 1.41 3.15
N GLU A 223 -3.07 2.17 2.70
CA GLU A 223 -4.26 1.62 2.05
C GLU A 223 -4.55 2.35 0.73
N LEU A 224 -5.01 1.59 -0.25
CA LEU A 224 -5.62 2.07 -1.48
C LEU A 224 -7.04 1.51 -1.57
N ARG A 225 -8.01 2.39 -1.68
CA ARG A 225 -9.39 2.01 -1.98
C ARG A 225 -9.61 1.98 -3.47
N TYR A 226 -10.48 1.14 -3.94
CA TYR A 226 -10.78 1.07 -5.36
C TYR A 226 -12.27 0.87 -5.63
N ASP A 227 -12.76 1.44 -6.74
CA ASP A 227 -14.10 1.23 -7.25
C ASP A 227 -14.12 1.51 -8.76
N GLU A 228 -15.25 1.28 -9.42
CA GLU A 228 -15.43 1.64 -10.82
C GLU A 228 -15.27 3.16 -11.07
N ALA A 229 -14.66 3.53 -12.19
CA ALA A 229 -14.47 4.92 -12.57
C ALA A 229 -15.79 5.73 -12.55
N ARG A 230 -16.89 5.16 -13.05
CA ARG A 230 -18.22 5.80 -13.04
C ARG A 230 -18.70 6.07 -11.61
N ARG A 231 -18.46 5.14 -10.71
CA ARG A 231 -18.84 5.28 -9.30
C ARG A 231 -18.01 6.38 -8.64
N LEU A 232 -16.71 6.40 -8.88
CA LEU A 232 -15.81 7.42 -8.34
C LEU A 232 -16.13 8.82 -8.85
N VAL A 233 -16.55 8.95 -10.13
CA VAL A 233 -17.07 10.20 -10.68
C VAL A 233 -18.37 10.62 -9.97
N ALA A 234 -19.29 9.68 -9.74
CA ALA A 234 -20.55 9.96 -9.05
C ALA A 234 -20.34 10.40 -7.59
N LEU A 235 -19.30 9.88 -6.93
CA LEU A 235 -18.88 10.27 -5.58
C LEU A 235 -18.07 11.57 -5.54
N GLY A 236 -17.72 12.15 -6.71
CA GLY A 236 -16.88 13.35 -6.79
C GLY A 236 -15.40 13.10 -6.48
N ILE A 237 -14.96 11.85 -6.51
CA ILE A 237 -13.56 11.45 -6.30
C ILE A 237 -12.76 11.66 -7.58
N LEU A 238 -13.27 11.16 -8.71
CA LEU A 238 -12.70 11.45 -10.03
C LEU A 238 -13.34 12.69 -10.64
N PRO A 239 -12.58 13.48 -11.40
CA PRO A 239 -13.14 14.55 -12.19
C PRO A 239 -14.12 14.00 -13.21
N ARG A 240 -15.22 14.71 -13.45
CA ARG A 240 -16.13 14.35 -14.54
C ARG A 240 -15.36 14.43 -15.86
N PRO A 241 -15.48 13.41 -16.74
CA PRO A 241 -14.97 13.54 -18.09
C PRO A 241 -15.60 14.79 -18.69
N HIS A 242 -14.79 15.79 -18.99
CA HIS A 242 -15.31 16.90 -19.77
C HIS A 242 -15.82 16.30 -21.08
N PRO A 243 -17.02 16.69 -21.58
CA PRO A 243 -17.40 16.34 -22.94
C PRO A 243 -16.23 16.79 -23.80
N ARG A 244 -15.54 15.86 -24.43
CA ARG A 244 -14.48 16.23 -25.38
C ARG A 244 -15.18 17.13 -26.40
N TRP A 245 -14.97 18.41 -26.31
CA TRP A 245 -15.14 19.26 -27.44
C TRP A 245 -14.35 18.54 -28.53
N ARG A 246 -15.06 18.02 -29.56
CA ARG A 246 -14.46 17.35 -30.71
C ARG A 246 -13.19 18.10 -31.02
N ASP A 247 -12.07 17.43 -30.89
CA ASP A 247 -10.76 18.02 -30.77
C ASP A 247 -10.56 18.95 -31.97
N ARG A 248 -10.63 20.27 -31.75
CA ARG A 248 -10.14 21.25 -32.72
C ARG A 248 -8.65 21.01 -33.05
N ARG A 249 -8.04 20.00 -32.43
CA ARG A 249 -6.69 19.56 -32.69
C ARG A 249 -6.54 18.78 -33.99
N ASP A 250 -7.65 18.26 -34.58
CA ASP A 250 -7.56 17.63 -35.90
C ASP A 250 -7.25 18.67 -37.01
N ASP A 251 -7.60 19.94 -36.77
CA ASP A 251 -7.26 21.05 -37.66
C ASP A 251 -5.95 21.77 -37.27
N ALA A 252 -5.33 21.39 -36.14
CA ALA A 252 -4.07 22.02 -35.75
C ALA A 252 -2.90 21.49 -36.57
N PRO A 253 -1.97 22.36 -37.01
CA PRO A 253 -0.76 21.93 -37.73
C PRO A 253 0.02 20.90 -36.93
N ARG A 254 0.30 19.74 -37.53
CA ARG A 254 1.09 18.66 -36.89
C ARG A 254 2.52 18.74 -37.42
N ALA A 255 3.48 18.70 -36.52
CA ALA A 255 4.90 18.71 -36.89
C ALA A 255 5.32 17.43 -37.65
N PHE A 256 4.62 16.32 -37.42
CA PHE A 256 4.89 15.03 -38.08
C PHE A 256 3.56 14.41 -38.56
N PRO A 257 3.03 14.90 -39.74
CA PRO A 257 1.87 14.29 -40.38
C PRO A 257 2.27 12.93 -40.98
N ASN A 258 1.47 11.89 -40.69
CA ASN A 258 1.68 10.53 -41.20
C ASN A 258 1.26 10.41 -42.69
N ALA A 259 1.84 11.20 -43.57
CA ALA A 259 1.55 11.15 -45.03
C ALA A 259 2.77 11.51 -45.83
N PHE A 260 2.90 10.87 -47.00
CA PHE A 260 3.87 11.31 -48.03
C PHE A 260 3.49 12.68 -48.59
N VAL A 261 4.48 13.47 -49.02
CA VAL A 261 4.26 14.79 -49.59
C VAL A 261 3.55 14.65 -50.95
N PRO A 262 2.28 15.13 -51.10
CA PRO A 262 1.62 15.12 -52.41
C PRO A 262 2.20 16.21 -53.32
N ASP A 263 2.15 15.97 -54.62
CA ASP A 263 2.51 17.01 -55.61
C ASP A 263 1.55 18.21 -55.51
N PRO A 264 2.06 19.45 -55.66
CA PRO A 264 1.22 20.63 -55.64
C PRO A 264 0.27 20.64 -56.84
N PRO A 265 -0.97 21.11 -56.69
CA PRO A 265 -1.93 21.19 -57.78
C PRO A 265 -1.36 22.09 -58.90
N ARG A 266 -1.45 21.63 -60.16
CA ARG A 266 -1.02 22.44 -61.32
C ARG A 266 -1.89 23.69 -61.37
N ARG A 267 -1.23 24.85 -61.38
CA ARG A 267 -1.89 26.12 -61.67
C ARG A 267 -2.14 26.16 -63.18
N TYR A 268 -3.41 26.24 -63.59
CA TYR A 268 -3.83 26.54 -64.94
C TYR A 268 -3.82 28.06 -65.16
#